data_b38584e4de2aed13e309a21a36ed5354
#
_entry.id   b38584e4de2aed13e309a21a36ed5354
#
_cell.length_a   1.000
_cell.length_b   1.000
_cell.length_c   1.000
_cell.angle_alpha   90.00
_cell.angle_beta   90.00
_cell.angle_gamma   90.00
#
_symmetry.space_group_name_H-M   'P 1'
#
loop_
_entity.id
_entity.type
_entity.pdbx_description
1 polymer ?
#
loop_
_entity_poly.entity_id
_entity_poly.type
_entity_poly.pdbx_seq_one_letter_code
_entity_poly.pdbx_strand_id
1 'polypeptide(L)'
;MNKLSQEQVWNIIGKDWKTFRVKTPLEVKEFLKGKHGRILDLGCGSGRNLVKQKGLEWHAVDFSGKMLEYARKSARKKGIKAKFFKASVINLPFEDNFFDCAIFISTLHCVEGEKAREKTLKELYRVMKKNAEVMISVWDRSRSRQKEFGEIGKEFYMDWKSQGKAFKRYIYLYDEKELEKEVKKAGFKVLAEEVKLKIKDKHSKKNIILYCKK
;
A
#
# COMPACT_ATOMS: atom_id res chain seq x y z
N MET A 1 -17.23 25.53 2.85
CA MET A 1 -15.83 25.18 2.46
C MET A 1 -15.89 23.90 1.65
N ASN A 2 -15.31 23.86 0.44
CA ASN A 2 -15.28 22.64 -0.36
C ASN A 2 -14.43 21.57 0.34
N LYS A 3 -14.98 20.36 0.45
CA LYS A 3 -14.28 19.19 1.01
C LYS A 3 -13.04 18.90 0.16
N LEU A 4 -11.85 18.87 0.77
CA LEU A 4 -10.62 18.53 0.07
C LEU A 4 -10.68 17.08 -0.45
N SER A 5 -10.17 16.84 -1.66
CA SER A 5 -9.97 15.47 -2.17
C SER A 5 -8.91 14.74 -1.36
N GLN A 6 -8.93 13.40 -1.36
CA GLN A 6 -7.89 12.61 -0.67
C GLN A 6 -6.50 12.90 -1.23
N GLU A 7 -6.35 13.15 -2.55
CA GLU A 7 -5.07 13.56 -3.14
C GLU A 7 -4.56 14.87 -2.51
N GLN A 8 -5.42 15.88 -2.37
CA GLN A 8 -5.06 17.15 -1.74
C GLN A 8 -4.65 16.96 -0.27
N VAL A 9 -5.40 16.14 0.47
CA VAL A 9 -5.07 15.81 1.86
C VAL A 9 -3.67 15.17 1.95
N TRP A 10 -3.40 14.17 1.13
CA TRP A 10 -2.10 13.48 1.14
C TRP A 10 -0.94 14.38 0.65
N ASN A 11 -1.19 15.33 -0.24
CA ASN A 11 -0.20 16.33 -0.63
C ASN A 11 0.17 17.25 0.56
N ILE A 12 -0.82 17.64 1.39
CA ILE A 12 -0.59 18.52 2.54
C ILE A 12 0.16 17.76 3.65
N ILE A 13 -0.35 16.59 4.06
CA ILE A 13 0.20 15.85 5.21
C ILE A 13 1.52 15.14 4.90
N GLY A 14 1.92 15.07 3.63
CA GLY A 14 3.11 14.35 3.19
C GLY A 14 4.40 14.76 3.90
N LYS A 15 4.51 16.04 4.31
CA LYS A 15 5.68 16.55 5.06
C LYS A 15 5.84 15.84 6.41
N ASP A 16 4.74 15.68 7.15
CA ASP A 16 4.76 15.03 8.46
C ASP A 16 4.79 13.51 8.31
N TRP A 17 4.05 12.99 7.33
CA TRP A 17 3.98 11.56 7.05
C TRP A 17 5.34 10.92 6.77
N LYS A 18 6.22 11.61 6.02
CA LYS A 18 7.57 11.09 5.70
C LYS A 18 8.45 10.83 6.91
N THR A 19 8.19 11.51 8.04
CA THR A 19 8.93 11.32 9.30
C THR A 19 8.30 10.27 10.20
N PHE A 20 7.01 10.05 10.05
CA PHE A 20 6.24 9.12 10.88
C PHE A 20 6.48 7.64 10.52
N ARG A 21 6.65 7.31 9.23
CA ARG A 21 6.84 5.93 8.76
C ARG A 21 8.09 5.81 7.90
N VAL A 22 9.22 5.61 8.58
CA VAL A 22 10.56 5.63 7.93
C VAL A 22 11.09 4.23 7.64
N LYS A 23 10.88 3.28 8.58
CA LYS A 23 11.45 1.92 8.46
C LYS A 23 10.59 1.03 7.57
N THR A 24 11.24 0.33 6.64
CA THR A 24 10.60 -0.75 5.86
C THR A 24 10.20 -1.87 6.82
N PRO A 25 8.94 -2.36 6.79
CA PRO A 25 8.53 -3.51 7.58
C PRO A 25 9.38 -4.76 7.28
N LEU A 26 9.60 -5.59 8.29
CA LEU A 26 10.40 -6.81 8.12
C LEU A 26 9.76 -7.76 7.12
N GLU A 27 8.43 -7.89 7.14
CA GLU A 27 7.67 -8.74 6.23
C GLU A 27 7.87 -8.34 4.76
N VAL A 28 7.96 -7.01 4.49
CA VAL A 28 8.24 -6.51 3.14
C VAL A 28 9.65 -6.91 2.69
N LYS A 29 10.63 -6.81 3.59
CA LYS A 29 12.02 -7.20 3.28
C LYS A 29 12.12 -8.69 2.98
N GLU A 30 11.51 -9.52 3.81
CA GLU A 30 11.52 -10.98 3.61
C GLU A 30 10.75 -11.39 2.35
N PHE A 31 9.58 -10.77 2.10
CA PHE A 31 8.83 -11.03 0.87
C PHE A 31 9.63 -10.71 -0.39
N LEU A 32 10.41 -9.64 -0.35
CA LEU A 32 11.24 -9.21 -1.50
C LEU A 32 12.53 -10.00 -1.65
N LYS A 33 12.96 -10.75 -0.64
CA LYS A 33 14.18 -11.55 -0.68
C LYS A 33 14.12 -12.59 -1.81
N GLY A 34 15.13 -12.58 -2.66
CA GLY A 34 15.19 -13.47 -3.83
C GLY A 34 14.29 -13.06 -5.01
N LYS A 35 13.45 -12.02 -4.87
CA LYS A 35 12.69 -11.47 -6.01
C LYS A 35 13.60 -10.70 -6.95
N HIS A 36 13.22 -10.65 -8.22
CA HIS A 36 13.92 -9.95 -9.29
C HIS A 36 12.93 -9.47 -10.35
N GLY A 37 13.41 -8.67 -11.29
CA GLY A 37 12.60 -8.10 -12.36
C GLY A 37 11.87 -6.82 -11.96
N ARG A 38 10.75 -6.54 -12.61
CA ARG A 38 9.95 -5.33 -12.43
C ARG A 38 9.07 -5.45 -11.20
N ILE A 39 9.34 -4.62 -10.21
CA ILE A 39 8.62 -4.61 -8.93
C ILE A 39 7.75 -3.36 -8.84
N LEU A 40 6.46 -3.56 -8.58
CA LEU A 40 5.51 -2.47 -8.32
C LEU A 40 5.42 -2.20 -6.81
N ASP A 41 5.66 -0.95 -6.39
CA ASP A 41 5.26 -0.43 -5.07
C ASP A 41 4.01 0.45 -5.29
N LEU A 42 2.81 -0.13 -5.08
CA LEU A 42 1.53 0.53 -5.32
C LEU A 42 1.10 1.33 -4.09
N GLY A 43 0.94 2.65 -4.25
CA GLY A 43 0.76 3.56 -3.13
C GLY A 43 2.05 3.71 -2.32
N CYS A 44 3.16 4.00 -2.99
CA CYS A 44 4.51 3.98 -2.43
C CYS A 44 4.75 5.04 -1.33
N GLY A 45 3.87 6.04 -1.22
CA GLY A 45 4.01 7.14 -0.28
C GLY A 45 5.39 7.82 -0.41
N SER A 46 6.07 8.01 0.72
CA SER A 46 7.41 8.61 0.76
C SER A 46 8.57 7.63 0.44
N GLY A 47 8.28 6.46 -0.12
CA GLY A 47 9.30 5.49 -0.58
C GLY A 47 9.95 4.68 0.53
N ARG A 48 9.25 4.43 1.66
CA ARG A 48 9.82 3.66 2.76
C ARG A 48 10.10 2.20 2.39
N ASN A 49 9.27 1.61 1.52
CA ASN A 49 9.35 0.19 1.16
C ASN A 49 10.40 -0.10 0.09
N LEU A 50 10.95 0.93 -0.55
CA LEU A 50 12.04 0.75 -1.50
C LEU A 50 13.29 0.23 -0.76
N VAL A 51 13.75 -0.97 -1.14
CA VAL A 51 14.95 -1.62 -0.61
C VAL A 51 16.01 -1.74 -1.69
N LYS A 52 17.29 -1.65 -1.29
CA LYS A 52 18.41 -1.86 -2.19
C LYS A 52 18.70 -3.36 -2.28
N GLN A 53 18.40 -3.95 -3.43
CA GLN A 53 18.64 -5.36 -3.73
C GLN A 53 18.96 -5.49 -5.22
N LYS A 54 19.95 -6.31 -5.55
CA LYS A 54 20.33 -6.59 -6.94
C LYS A 54 19.16 -7.28 -7.68
N GLY A 55 18.92 -6.87 -8.89
CA GLY A 55 17.89 -7.47 -9.74
C GLY A 55 16.50 -6.88 -9.59
N LEU A 56 16.25 -5.95 -8.65
CA LEU A 56 14.95 -5.25 -8.53
C LEU A 56 14.91 -4.00 -9.40
N GLU A 57 13.94 -3.94 -10.30
CA GLU A 57 13.61 -2.75 -11.09
C GLU A 57 12.35 -2.08 -10.51
N TRP A 58 12.53 -1.08 -9.67
CA TRP A 58 11.45 -0.43 -8.95
C TRP A 58 10.61 0.49 -9.82
N HIS A 59 9.28 0.28 -9.76
CA HIS A 59 8.25 1.15 -10.28
C HIS A 59 7.34 1.57 -9.12
N ALA A 60 7.46 2.80 -8.67
CA ALA A 60 6.76 3.34 -7.52
C ALA A 60 5.62 4.25 -7.96
N VAL A 61 4.40 3.91 -7.57
CA VAL A 61 3.17 4.63 -7.94
C VAL A 61 2.56 5.28 -6.72
N ASP A 62 2.20 6.55 -6.83
CA ASP A 62 1.37 7.26 -5.85
C ASP A 62 0.58 8.38 -6.56
N PHE A 63 -0.63 8.68 -6.08
CA PHE A 63 -1.42 9.77 -6.64
C PHE A 63 -0.95 11.15 -6.14
N SER A 64 -0.28 11.22 -4.98
CA SER A 64 0.24 12.45 -4.40
C SER A 64 1.62 12.80 -5.00
N GLY A 65 1.66 13.91 -5.74
CA GLY A 65 2.92 14.44 -6.26
C GLY A 65 3.94 14.75 -5.16
N LYS A 66 3.45 15.19 -3.97
CA LYS A 66 4.31 15.49 -2.81
C LYS A 66 4.91 14.23 -2.20
N MET A 67 4.15 13.14 -2.13
CA MET A 67 4.68 11.83 -1.71
C MET A 67 5.78 11.36 -2.65
N LEU A 68 5.56 11.46 -3.97
CA LEU A 68 6.57 11.07 -4.96
C LEU A 68 7.84 11.93 -4.88
N GLU A 69 7.73 13.23 -4.55
CA GLU A 69 8.91 14.07 -4.30
C GLU A 69 9.76 13.50 -3.14
N TYR A 70 9.10 13.12 -2.04
CA TYR A 70 9.78 12.50 -0.89
C TYR A 70 10.31 11.11 -1.22
N ALA A 71 9.58 10.31 -2.00
CA ALA A 71 10.02 8.99 -2.44
C ALA A 71 11.30 9.08 -3.28
N ARG A 72 11.40 10.04 -4.21
CA ARG A 72 12.62 10.29 -5.00
C ARG A 72 13.81 10.66 -4.10
N LYS A 73 13.59 11.54 -3.09
CA LYS A 73 14.63 11.90 -2.12
C LYS A 73 15.08 10.69 -1.29
N SER A 74 14.11 9.85 -0.85
CA SER A 74 14.38 8.62 -0.10
C SER A 74 15.18 7.62 -0.94
N ALA A 75 14.79 7.39 -2.18
CA ALA A 75 15.50 6.49 -3.10
C ALA A 75 16.94 6.94 -3.35
N ARG A 76 17.16 8.24 -3.62
CA ARG A 76 18.53 8.80 -3.75
C ARG A 76 19.37 8.54 -2.51
N LYS A 77 18.84 8.84 -1.32
CA LYS A 77 19.55 8.63 -0.05
C LYS A 77 19.94 7.17 0.17
N LYS A 78 19.08 6.24 -0.29
CA LYS A 78 19.31 4.78 -0.18
C LYS A 78 20.19 4.23 -1.32
N GLY A 79 20.55 5.04 -2.32
CA GLY A 79 21.27 4.59 -3.52
C GLY A 79 20.42 3.62 -4.37
N ILE A 80 19.11 3.85 -4.45
CA ILE A 80 18.16 3.02 -5.19
C ILE A 80 17.75 3.73 -6.48
N LYS A 81 17.89 3.05 -7.62
CA LYS A 81 17.30 3.49 -8.89
C LYS A 81 15.83 3.02 -8.93
N ALA A 82 14.90 3.95 -9.12
CA ALA A 82 13.48 3.68 -9.22
C ALA A 82 12.80 4.63 -10.20
N LYS A 83 11.78 4.14 -10.89
CA LYS A 83 10.87 4.91 -11.73
C LYS A 83 9.65 5.33 -10.90
N PHE A 84 9.21 6.57 -11.02
CA PHE A 84 8.13 7.14 -10.20
C PHE A 84 7.02 7.66 -11.09
N PHE A 85 5.79 7.19 -10.84
CA PHE A 85 4.61 7.50 -11.62
C PHE A 85 3.54 8.16 -10.75
N LYS A 86 3.09 9.35 -11.16
CA LYS A 86 1.91 9.98 -10.55
C LYS A 86 0.68 9.40 -11.21
N ALA A 87 -0.01 8.49 -10.52
CA ALA A 87 -1.22 7.84 -11.02
C ALA A 87 -2.14 7.42 -9.87
N SER A 88 -3.43 7.30 -10.17
CA SER A 88 -4.39 6.70 -9.27
C SER A 88 -4.30 5.18 -9.32
N VAL A 89 -4.48 4.53 -8.17
CA VAL A 89 -4.48 3.06 -8.06
C VAL A 89 -5.63 2.38 -8.84
N ILE A 90 -6.67 3.15 -9.20
CA ILE A 90 -7.81 2.67 -10.02
C ILE A 90 -7.59 2.78 -11.52
N ASN A 91 -6.45 3.31 -11.96
CA ASN A 91 -6.09 3.45 -13.37
C ASN A 91 -4.57 3.54 -13.50
N LEU A 92 -3.91 2.41 -13.72
CA LEU A 92 -2.46 2.30 -13.75
C LEU A 92 -1.93 2.49 -15.17
N PRO A 93 -0.88 3.31 -15.37
CA PRO A 93 -0.33 3.61 -16.70
C PRO A 93 0.65 2.51 -17.16
N PHE A 94 0.24 1.25 -17.04
CA PHE A 94 1.03 0.10 -17.46
C PHE A 94 0.20 -0.87 -18.28
N GLU A 95 0.87 -1.59 -19.15
CA GLU A 95 0.29 -2.66 -19.95
C GLU A 95 -0.09 -3.86 -19.06
N ASP A 96 -0.93 -4.73 -19.59
CA ASP A 96 -1.26 -6.01 -18.98
C ASP A 96 0.00 -6.87 -18.83
N ASN A 97 0.08 -7.62 -17.74
CA ASN A 97 1.17 -8.56 -17.48
C ASN A 97 2.59 -7.92 -17.51
N PHE A 98 2.72 -6.74 -16.93
CA PHE A 98 3.97 -5.98 -16.93
C PHE A 98 4.92 -6.32 -15.77
N PHE A 99 4.38 -6.58 -14.55
CA PHE A 99 5.17 -6.74 -13.33
C PHE A 99 5.41 -8.18 -12.94
N ASP A 100 6.63 -8.45 -12.44
CA ASP A 100 7.05 -9.75 -11.93
C ASP A 100 6.65 -9.96 -10.47
N CYS A 101 6.52 -8.86 -9.71
CA CYS A 101 6.14 -8.88 -8.29
C CYS A 101 5.54 -7.53 -7.90
N ALA A 102 4.68 -7.50 -6.88
CA ALA A 102 4.16 -6.25 -6.33
C ALA A 102 4.06 -6.26 -4.82
N ILE A 103 4.20 -5.08 -4.22
CA ILE A 103 3.83 -4.78 -2.85
C ILE A 103 2.75 -3.68 -2.83
N PHE A 104 1.70 -3.91 -2.05
CA PHE A 104 0.57 -2.99 -1.88
C PHE A 104 0.31 -2.79 -0.40
N ILE A 105 1.14 -1.97 0.23
CA ILE A 105 1.30 -1.89 1.68
C ILE A 105 0.59 -0.68 2.28
N SER A 106 -0.40 -0.93 3.12
CA SER A 106 -1.14 0.10 3.87
C SER A 106 -1.75 1.18 2.97
N THR A 107 -2.29 0.81 1.82
CA THR A 107 -2.85 1.72 0.82
C THR A 107 -4.30 1.40 0.48
N LEU A 108 -4.68 0.13 0.25
CA LEU A 108 -6.04 -0.25 -0.16
C LEU A 108 -7.11 0.27 0.81
N HIS A 109 -6.84 0.24 2.10
CA HIS A 109 -7.75 0.77 3.13
C HIS A 109 -7.90 2.30 3.14
N CYS A 110 -7.10 3.01 2.34
CA CYS A 110 -7.24 4.46 2.10
C CYS A 110 -7.99 4.78 0.80
N VAL A 111 -8.45 3.77 0.06
CA VAL A 111 -9.23 3.95 -1.18
C VAL A 111 -10.70 4.09 -0.81
N GLU A 112 -11.25 5.30 -1.05
CA GLU A 112 -12.63 5.65 -0.70
C GLU A 112 -13.63 4.99 -1.65
N GLY A 113 -14.56 4.19 -1.10
CA GLY A 113 -15.66 3.54 -1.80
C GLY A 113 -15.34 2.11 -2.30
N GLU A 114 -16.32 1.23 -2.14
CA GLU A 114 -16.23 -0.20 -2.49
C GLU A 114 -15.86 -0.42 -3.97
N LYS A 115 -16.58 0.24 -4.89
CA LYS A 115 -16.31 0.14 -6.35
C LYS A 115 -14.88 0.56 -6.71
N ALA A 116 -14.32 1.57 -6.01
CA ALA A 116 -12.96 2.00 -6.24
C ALA A 116 -11.94 0.96 -5.71
N ARG A 117 -12.21 0.35 -4.55
CA ARG A 117 -11.38 -0.75 -4.02
C ARG A 117 -11.39 -1.97 -4.93
N GLU A 118 -12.57 -2.39 -5.42
CA GLU A 118 -12.69 -3.47 -6.41
C GLU A 118 -11.90 -3.16 -7.69
N LYS A 119 -12.05 -1.94 -8.21
CA LYS A 119 -11.32 -1.52 -9.42
C LYS A 119 -9.82 -1.51 -9.19
N THR A 120 -9.37 -1.09 -8.01
CA THR A 120 -7.95 -1.11 -7.63
C THR A 120 -7.37 -2.53 -7.68
N LEU A 121 -8.08 -3.49 -7.11
CA LEU A 121 -7.62 -4.90 -7.11
C LEU A 121 -7.63 -5.50 -8.52
N LYS A 122 -8.62 -5.14 -9.37
CA LYS A 122 -8.65 -5.55 -10.78
C LYS A 122 -7.49 -4.94 -11.58
N GLU A 123 -7.18 -3.66 -11.36
CA GLU A 123 -6.03 -3.00 -11.99
C GLU A 123 -4.70 -3.63 -11.55
N LEU A 124 -4.56 -3.90 -10.24
CA LEU A 124 -3.39 -4.62 -9.74
C LEU A 124 -3.27 -5.99 -10.41
N TYR A 125 -4.37 -6.77 -10.50
CA TYR A 125 -4.38 -8.06 -11.18
C TYR A 125 -4.00 -7.93 -12.66
N ARG A 126 -4.56 -6.96 -13.36
CA ARG A 126 -4.32 -6.72 -14.79
C ARG A 126 -2.82 -6.56 -15.09
N VAL A 127 -2.15 -5.71 -14.32
CA VAL A 127 -0.74 -5.38 -14.58
C VAL A 127 0.27 -6.43 -14.10
N MET A 128 -0.16 -7.41 -13.29
CA MET A 128 0.71 -8.51 -12.86
C MET A 128 0.87 -9.57 -13.96
N LYS A 129 2.04 -10.14 -14.10
CA LYS A 129 2.29 -11.31 -14.96
C LYS A 129 1.63 -12.55 -14.39
N LYS A 130 1.40 -13.55 -15.23
CA LYS A 130 0.99 -14.89 -14.79
C LYS A 130 2.02 -15.44 -13.79
N ASN A 131 1.54 -16.01 -12.71
CA ASN A 131 2.34 -16.52 -11.58
C ASN A 131 3.08 -15.46 -10.76
N ALA A 132 2.93 -14.17 -11.04
CA ALA A 132 3.52 -13.12 -10.23
C ALA A 132 2.92 -13.10 -8.82
N GLU A 133 3.76 -12.82 -7.83
CA GLU A 133 3.36 -12.75 -6.43
C GLU A 133 3.13 -11.31 -5.98
N VAL A 134 2.14 -11.15 -5.12
CA VAL A 134 1.74 -9.85 -4.56
C VAL A 134 1.61 -9.95 -3.04
N MET A 135 2.19 -9.00 -2.33
CA MET A 135 1.94 -8.81 -0.90
C MET A 135 1.00 -7.64 -0.68
N ILE A 136 -0.16 -7.88 -0.07
CA ILE A 136 -1.17 -6.87 0.25
C ILE A 136 -1.23 -6.71 1.77
N SER A 137 -1.21 -5.46 2.26
CA SER A 137 -1.36 -5.15 3.67
C SER A 137 -2.39 -4.05 3.89
N VAL A 138 -3.34 -4.31 4.78
CA VAL A 138 -4.40 -3.36 5.17
C VAL A 138 -4.54 -3.27 6.68
N TRP A 139 -5.20 -2.22 7.16
CA TRP A 139 -5.56 -2.12 8.57
C TRP A 139 -6.67 -3.11 8.92
N ASP A 140 -6.47 -3.83 10.02
CA ASP A 140 -7.45 -4.76 10.55
C ASP A 140 -8.54 -4.05 11.40
N ARG A 141 -9.67 -4.74 11.60
CA ARG A 141 -10.77 -4.34 12.48
C ARG A 141 -10.66 -4.99 13.87
N SER A 142 -9.45 -5.25 14.35
CA SER A 142 -9.24 -5.91 15.62
C SER A 142 -9.71 -5.09 16.82
N ARG A 143 -9.94 -5.78 17.96
CA ARG A 143 -10.25 -5.14 19.25
C ARG A 143 -9.18 -4.13 19.67
N SER A 144 -7.91 -4.37 19.33
CA SER A 144 -6.82 -3.43 19.63
C SER A 144 -6.97 -2.11 18.86
N ARG A 145 -7.45 -2.17 17.64
CA ARG A 145 -7.72 -1.01 16.80
C ARG A 145 -8.94 -0.24 17.29
N GLN A 146 -10.00 -0.94 17.68
CA GLN A 146 -11.19 -0.34 18.30
C GLN A 146 -10.86 0.39 19.60
N LYS A 147 -9.96 -0.17 20.43
CA LYS A 147 -9.45 0.51 21.63
C LYS A 147 -8.65 1.77 21.32
N GLU A 148 -7.93 1.81 20.19
CA GLU A 148 -7.12 2.96 19.77
C GLU A 148 -7.98 4.14 19.30
N PHE A 149 -9.11 3.86 18.64
CA PHE A 149 -9.95 4.87 17.99
C PHE A 149 -11.38 4.99 18.55
N GLY A 150 -11.75 4.20 19.56
CA GLY A 150 -13.13 4.09 20.07
C GLY A 150 -14.02 3.17 19.23
N GLU A 151 -15.33 3.17 19.51
CA GLU A 151 -16.32 2.45 18.69
C GLU A 151 -16.52 3.19 17.36
N ILE A 152 -15.75 2.80 16.34
CA ILE A 152 -15.84 3.33 14.98
C ILE A 152 -16.44 2.29 14.04
N GLY A 153 -17.18 2.75 13.04
CA GLY A 153 -17.66 1.93 11.93
C GLY A 153 -16.51 1.34 11.10
N LYS A 154 -16.85 0.53 10.09
CA LYS A 154 -15.88 -0.01 9.14
C LYS A 154 -15.12 1.07 8.38
N GLU A 155 -15.80 2.16 8.05
CA GLU A 155 -15.22 3.30 7.33
C GLU A 155 -15.45 4.61 8.09
N PHE A 156 -14.43 5.45 8.09
CA PHE A 156 -14.44 6.74 8.78
C PHE A 156 -13.37 7.67 8.24
N TYR A 157 -13.47 8.93 8.62
CA TYR A 157 -12.44 9.92 8.36
C TYR A 157 -11.64 10.17 9.63
N MET A 158 -10.34 9.89 9.58
CA MET A 158 -9.41 10.12 10.68
C MET A 158 -8.72 11.47 10.53
N ASP A 159 -8.70 12.25 11.60
CA ASP A 159 -7.98 13.52 11.62
C ASP A 159 -6.47 13.31 11.65
N TRP A 160 -5.77 14.06 10.82
CA TRP A 160 -4.33 14.22 10.86
C TRP A 160 -3.99 15.69 11.07
N LYS A 161 -3.32 15.99 12.17
CA LYS A 161 -2.88 17.35 12.45
C LYS A 161 -1.60 17.67 11.66
N SER A 162 -1.63 18.71 10.85
CA SER A 162 -0.48 19.23 10.12
C SER A 162 -0.56 20.77 10.10
N GLN A 163 0.53 21.44 10.42
CA GLN A 163 0.62 22.92 10.42
C GLN A 163 -0.52 23.60 11.21
N GLY A 164 -0.86 23.07 12.38
CA GLY A 164 -1.94 23.59 13.23
C GLY A 164 -3.37 23.31 12.75
N LYS A 165 -3.56 22.63 11.63
CA LYS A 165 -4.89 22.29 11.07
C LYS A 165 -5.11 20.79 11.05
N ALA A 166 -6.37 20.35 11.17
CA ALA A 166 -6.76 18.94 11.03
C ALA A 166 -7.21 18.67 9.59
N PHE A 167 -6.70 17.56 9.02
CA PHE A 167 -7.02 17.09 7.69
C PHE A 167 -7.60 15.67 7.76
N LYS A 168 -8.74 15.45 7.13
CA LYS A 168 -9.51 14.20 7.23
C LYS A 168 -9.02 13.19 6.19
N ARG A 169 -8.39 12.08 6.66
CA ARG A 169 -8.02 10.95 5.83
C ARG A 169 -9.11 9.90 5.88
N TYR A 170 -9.53 9.40 4.73
CA TYR A 170 -10.43 8.26 4.64
C TYR A 170 -9.71 6.98 5.07
N ILE A 171 -10.38 6.15 5.87
CA ILE A 171 -9.91 4.85 6.35
C ILE A 171 -11.05 3.84 6.28
N TYR A 172 -10.76 2.65 5.77
CA TYR A 172 -11.61 1.48 5.79
C TYR A 172 -10.93 0.36 6.59
N LEU A 173 -11.60 -0.22 7.57
CA LEU A 173 -11.07 -1.33 8.37
C LEU A 173 -11.56 -2.67 7.80
N TYR A 174 -10.64 -3.55 7.50
CA TYR A 174 -10.91 -4.85 6.93
C TYR A 174 -11.04 -5.95 7.98
N ASP A 175 -11.93 -6.90 7.70
CA ASP A 175 -11.87 -8.25 8.25
C ASP A 175 -11.07 -9.14 7.29
N GLU A 176 -10.34 -10.14 7.80
CA GLU A 176 -9.46 -10.98 6.96
C GLU A 176 -10.26 -11.73 5.88
N LYS A 177 -11.40 -12.33 6.26
CA LYS A 177 -12.30 -13.03 5.30
C LYS A 177 -12.83 -12.11 4.19
N GLU A 178 -13.11 -10.86 4.53
CA GLU A 178 -13.55 -9.86 3.56
C GLU A 178 -12.46 -9.53 2.57
N LEU A 179 -11.25 -9.22 3.04
CA LEU A 179 -10.11 -8.94 2.18
C LEU A 179 -9.81 -10.12 1.25
N GLU A 180 -9.82 -11.35 1.78
CA GLU A 180 -9.64 -12.56 0.97
C GLU A 180 -10.70 -12.67 -0.13
N LYS A 181 -11.98 -12.42 0.21
CA LYS A 181 -13.08 -12.46 -0.76
C LYS A 181 -12.88 -11.45 -1.88
N GLU A 182 -12.53 -10.20 -1.54
CA GLU A 182 -12.29 -9.15 -2.54
C GLU A 182 -11.09 -9.48 -3.45
N VAL A 183 -10.00 -9.97 -2.87
CA VAL A 183 -8.78 -10.35 -3.59
C VAL A 183 -9.05 -11.54 -4.53
N LYS A 184 -9.77 -12.57 -4.07
CA LYS A 184 -10.21 -13.71 -4.90
C LYS A 184 -11.15 -13.28 -6.03
N LYS A 185 -12.10 -12.37 -5.75
CA LYS A 185 -13.02 -11.79 -6.76
C LYS A 185 -12.27 -11.04 -7.86
N ALA A 186 -11.13 -10.44 -7.55
CA ALA A 186 -10.26 -9.78 -8.54
C ALA A 186 -9.46 -10.76 -9.41
N GLY A 187 -9.43 -12.06 -9.07
CA GLY A 187 -8.77 -13.13 -9.81
C GLY A 187 -7.52 -13.71 -9.14
N PHE A 188 -7.07 -13.16 -8.02
CA PHE A 188 -5.89 -13.68 -7.32
C PHE A 188 -6.18 -14.98 -6.55
N LYS A 189 -5.20 -15.87 -6.52
CA LYS A 189 -5.14 -16.96 -5.57
C LYS A 189 -4.45 -16.49 -4.29
N VAL A 190 -5.12 -16.58 -3.15
CA VAL A 190 -4.51 -16.33 -1.84
C VAL A 190 -3.67 -17.55 -1.49
N LEU A 191 -2.41 -17.34 -1.13
CA LEU A 191 -1.50 -18.39 -0.72
C LEU A 191 -1.78 -18.81 0.72
N ALA A 192 -1.64 -20.10 1.02
CA ALA A 192 -1.97 -20.66 2.34
C ALA A 192 -1.11 -20.07 3.46
N GLU A 193 -1.57 -20.22 4.71
CA GLU A 193 -0.88 -19.70 5.91
C GLU A 193 0.57 -20.17 6.08
N GLU A 194 0.91 -21.32 5.52
CA GLU A 194 2.28 -21.87 5.55
C GLU A 194 3.29 -20.97 4.84
N VAL A 195 2.82 -20.11 3.92
CA VAL A 195 3.63 -19.08 3.24
C VAL A 195 3.67 -17.78 4.04
N LYS A 196 2.81 -17.64 5.06
CA LYS A 196 2.84 -16.47 5.95
C LYS A 196 4.17 -16.47 6.69
N LEU A 197 4.96 -15.45 6.44
CA LEU A 197 6.22 -15.24 7.16
C LEU A 197 5.95 -15.23 8.66
N LYS A 198 6.61 -16.10 9.42
CA LYS A 198 6.47 -16.21 10.89
C LYS A 198 6.96 -14.96 11.65
N ILE A 199 7.33 -13.92 10.93
CA ILE A 199 7.85 -12.67 11.46
C ILE A 199 6.70 -11.77 11.87
N LYS A 200 6.63 -11.45 13.16
CA LYS A 200 5.65 -10.51 13.72
C LYS A 200 6.38 -9.27 14.25
N ASP A 201 6.42 -8.21 13.44
CA ASP A 201 6.86 -6.91 13.92
C ASP A 201 5.65 -6.04 14.37
N LYS A 202 5.92 -4.79 14.74
CA LYS A 202 4.86 -3.84 15.13
C LYS A 202 3.87 -3.57 13.99
N HIS A 203 4.28 -3.74 12.72
CA HIS A 203 3.42 -3.54 11.56
C HIS A 203 2.42 -4.70 11.42
N SER A 204 2.87 -5.95 11.48
CA SER A 204 2.02 -7.13 11.31
C SER A 204 1.00 -7.32 12.44
N LYS A 205 1.31 -6.85 13.67
CA LYS A 205 0.40 -6.97 14.81
C LYS A 205 -0.92 -6.22 14.67
N LYS A 206 -0.99 -5.23 13.78
CA LYS A 206 -2.16 -4.34 13.60
C LYS A 206 -2.64 -4.29 12.14
N ASN A 207 -2.21 -5.26 11.32
CA ASN A 207 -2.57 -5.31 9.92
C ASN A 207 -2.87 -6.74 9.49
N ILE A 208 -3.80 -6.88 8.57
CA ILE A 208 -3.96 -8.10 7.80
C ILE A 208 -2.92 -8.07 6.68
N ILE A 209 -2.22 -9.17 6.48
CA ILE A 209 -1.23 -9.34 5.42
C ILE A 209 -1.62 -10.57 4.62
N LEU A 210 -1.87 -10.40 3.34
CA LEU A 210 -2.12 -11.49 2.40
C LEU A 210 -0.97 -11.60 1.39
N TYR A 211 -0.58 -12.84 1.13
CA TYR A 211 0.31 -13.20 0.04
C TYR A 211 -0.54 -13.84 -1.05
N CYS A 212 -0.45 -13.30 -2.26
CA CYS A 212 -1.33 -13.67 -3.36
C CYS A 212 -0.51 -13.98 -4.61
N LYS A 213 -1.11 -14.73 -5.54
CA LYS A 213 -0.52 -15.08 -6.83
C LYS A 213 -1.55 -14.87 -7.94
N LYS A 214 -1.13 -14.28 -9.07
CA LYS A 214 -1.92 -14.23 -10.30
C LYS A 214 -1.89 -15.56 -11.05
#